data_2d69f64183f100749ae2fc19dbd59389
#
_entry.id   2d69f64183f100749ae2fc19dbd59389
#
_cell.length_a   1.000
_cell.length_b   1.000
_cell.length_c   1.000
_cell.angle_alpha   90.00
_cell.angle_beta   90.00
_cell.angle_gamma   90.00
#
_symmetry.space_group_name_H-M   'P 1'
#
loop_
_entity.id
_entity.type
_entity.pdbx_description
1 polymer ?
#
loop_
_entity_poly.entity_id
_entity_poly.type
_entity_poly.pdbx_seq_one_letter_code
_entity_poly.pdbx_strand_id
1 'polypeptide(L)'
;MKKIFLIGLAATAMLASCSNDETVEMAQNTKAIGFSSFIDKSTRATDTDLTNLATIEVYGWRGDAQIFDKQEVTVEASGAGTYSPIQYWEPNYTYAFEAIAPKSGEKGITFAAAKNGGTITFASNSETDLLYSKADDKTTDQEITTDPRKVGFTFKHLLSRVKFTFKNTFPANAAAKISVKDVKITNAYQNGTITPAEENAVWNATNNTLSVVFASDNVKDLVAGTGSGETEHMYLIPVASPQYLSLIHI
;
A
#
# COMPACT_ATOMS: atom_id res chain seq x y z
N MET A 1 63.50 -65.84 -0.76
CA MET A 1 62.14 -65.91 -1.24
C MET A 1 61.20 -65.32 -0.15
N LYS A 2 60.89 -64.07 -0.19
CA LYS A 2 59.75 -63.46 0.54
C LYS A 2 59.37 -62.17 -0.18
N LYS A 3 58.25 -62.18 -0.84
CA LYS A 3 57.68 -61.04 -1.54
C LYS A 3 56.96 -60.19 -0.51
N ILE A 4 57.35 -58.93 -0.39
CA ILE A 4 56.68 -57.92 0.45
C ILE A 4 55.78 -57.15 -0.50
N PHE A 5 54.50 -57.25 -0.29
CA PHE A 5 53.49 -56.44 -0.93
C PHE A 5 53.41 -55.06 -0.18
N LEU A 6 53.77 -54.00 -0.87
CA LEU A 6 53.52 -52.65 -0.42
C LEU A 6 52.13 -52.27 -0.87
N ILE A 7 51.22 -52.19 0.08
CA ILE A 7 49.89 -51.64 -0.13
C ILE A 7 50.03 -50.10 -0.05
N GLY A 8 49.87 -49.46 -1.19
CA GLY A 8 49.78 -48.00 -1.23
C GLY A 8 48.45 -47.52 -0.73
N LEU A 9 48.44 -46.82 0.40
CA LEU A 9 47.29 -46.14 0.94
C LEU A 9 47.11 -44.83 0.18
N ALA A 10 46.19 -44.82 -0.79
CA ALA A 10 45.77 -43.58 -1.44
C ALA A 10 44.91 -42.80 -0.46
N ALA A 11 45.48 -41.78 0.16
CA ALA A 11 44.71 -40.80 0.91
C ALA A 11 43.96 -39.90 -0.08
N THR A 12 42.70 -40.20 -0.30
CA THR A 12 41.79 -39.26 -0.94
C THR A 12 41.55 -38.10 0.04
N ALA A 13 42.27 -37.02 -0.15
CA ALA A 13 41.95 -35.75 0.45
C ALA A 13 40.59 -35.32 -0.11
N MET A 14 39.53 -35.57 0.64
CA MET A 14 38.28 -34.86 0.44
C MET A 14 38.54 -33.39 0.78
N LEU A 15 38.69 -32.60 -0.24
CA LEU A 15 38.53 -31.17 -0.13
C LEU A 15 37.05 -30.94 0.24
N ALA A 16 36.78 -30.88 1.52
CA ALA A 16 35.58 -30.22 2.00
C ALA A 16 35.68 -28.77 1.57
N SER A 17 35.14 -28.48 0.40
CA SER A 17 34.79 -27.13 0.03
C SER A 17 33.77 -26.66 1.05
N CYS A 18 34.26 -26.06 2.14
CA CYS A 18 33.41 -25.17 2.92
C CYS A 18 33.02 -24.07 1.95
N SER A 19 31.85 -24.17 1.40
CA SER A 19 31.23 -23.07 0.68
C SER A 19 31.13 -21.93 1.68
N ASN A 20 31.90 -20.88 1.46
CA ASN A 20 31.77 -19.60 2.13
C ASN A 20 30.43 -18.90 1.81
N ASP A 21 29.45 -19.62 1.28
CA ASP A 21 28.16 -19.05 0.92
C ASP A 21 27.43 -18.47 2.13
N GLU A 22 27.50 -19.10 3.31
CA GLU A 22 26.85 -18.55 4.50
C GLU A 22 27.47 -17.23 4.97
N THR A 23 28.80 -17.07 4.87
CA THR A 23 29.45 -15.81 5.23
C THR A 23 29.27 -14.74 4.16
N VAL A 24 29.17 -15.11 2.90
CA VAL A 24 28.85 -14.20 1.80
C VAL A 24 27.39 -13.78 1.87
N GLU A 25 26.47 -14.70 2.15
CA GLU A 25 25.06 -14.38 2.33
C GLU A 25 24.83 -13.50 3.56
N MET A 26 25.49 -13.75 4.69
CA MET A 26 25.37 -12.86 5.85
C MET A 26 25.96 -11.46 5.58
N ALA A 27 27.09 -11.37 4.91
CA ALA A 27 27.68 -10.09 4.53
C ALA A 27 26.82 -9.36 3.47
N GLN A 28 26.20 -10.09 2.55
CA GLN A 28 25.25 -9.53 1.58
C GLN A 28 23.93 -9.14 2.25
N ASN A 29 23.39 -9.94 3.17
CA ASN A 29 22.18 -9.63 3.90
C ASN A 29 22.29 -8.36 4.75
N THR A 30 23.46 -8.02 5.26
CA THR A 30 23.69 -6.76 5.98
C THR A 30 23.63 -5.52 5.11
N LYS A 31 23.81 -5.68 3.79
CA LYS A 31 23.79 -4.59 2.81
C LYS A 31 22.57 -4.62 1.90
N ALA A 32 21.67 -5.58 2.06
CA ALA A 32 20.45 -5.66 1.28
C ALA A 32 19.53 -4.48 1.57
N ILE A 33 18.88 -3.95 0.54
CA ILE A 33 17.85 -2.94 0.68
C ILE A 33 16.61 -3.64 1.23
N GLY A 34 16.24 -3.34 2.46
CA GLY A 34 15.04 -3.88 3.10
C GLY A 34 13.91 -2.85 3.12
N PHE A 35 12.67 -3.33 3.13
CA PHE A 35 11.49 -2.49 3.23
C PHE A 35 10.73 -2.74 4.52
N SER A 36 10.14 -1.69 5.07
CA SER A 36 9.15 -1.77 6.14
C SER A 36 7.99 -0.83 5.81
N SER A 37 6.77 -1.28 6.10
CA SER A 37 5.56 -0.55 5.78
C SER A 37 4.80 -0.20 7.04
N PHE A 38 4.31 1.03 7.12
CA PHE A 38 3.40 1.52 8.15
C PHE A 38 2.27 2.26 7.46
N ILE A 39 1.07 2.16 7.98
CA ILE A 39 -0.07 2.97 7.52
C ILE A 39 -0.37 3.99 8.60
N ASP A 40 -0.46 5.26 8.20
CA ASP A 40 -0.82 6.33 9.12
C ASP A 40 -2.22 6.09 9.66
N LYS A 41 -2.30 5.86 10.98
CA LYS A 41 -3.55 5.61 11.68
C LYS A 41 -4.31 6.92 11.91
N SER A 42 -4.63 7.66 10.87
CA SER A 42 -5.55 8.78 11.03
C SER A 42 -6.98 8.25 11.28
N THR A 43 -7.33 8.02 12.54
CA THR A 43 -8.69 8.01 13.12
C THR A 43 -9.78 7.12 12.50
N ARG A 44 -9.48 6.12 11.64
CA ARG A 44 -10.51 5.34 10.92
C ARG A 44 -10.31 3.84 11.10
N ALA A 45 -11.16 3.24 11.90
CA ALA A 45 -11.01 1.89 12.45
C ALA A 45 -11.23 0.71 11.47
N THR A 46 -11.39 0.90 10.16
CA THR A 46 -11.66 -0.19 9.19
C THR A 46 -11.15 0.10 7.77
N ASP A 47 -10.14 0.95 7.63
CA ASP A 47 -9.46 1.20 6.35
C ASP A 47 -8.45 0.09 6.05
N THR A 48 -7.82 0.12 4.87
CA THR A 48 -6.66 -0.71 4.59
C THR A 48 -5.63 -0.48 5.70
N ASP A 49 -5.28 -1.51 6.40
CA ASP A 49 -4.26 -1.51 7.45
C ASP A 49 -3.22 -2.60 7.15
N LEU A 50 -2.21 -2.71 7.99
CA LEU A 50 -1.16 -3.72 7.79
C LEU A 50 -1.67 -5.16 7.81
N THR A 51 -2.86 -5.43 8.35
CA THR A 51 -3.40 -6.80 8.42
C THR A 51 -4.00 -7.24 7.10
N ASN A 52 -4.41 -6.29 6.24
CA ASN A 52 -4.99 -6.56 4.93
C ASN A 52 -4.18 -6.00 3.75
N LEU A 53 -3.07 -5.27 4.02
CA LEU A 53 -2.11 -4.84 3.02
C LEU A 53 -1.16 -5.99 2.67
N ALA A 54 -1.54 -6.83 1.71
CA ALA A 54 -0.77 -8.01 1.35
C ALA A 54 0.46 -7.69 0.48
N THR A 55 0.34 -6.70 -0.41
CA THR A 55 1.38 -6.32 -1.37
C THR A 55 1.43 -4.82 -1.60
N ILE A 56 2.62 -4.32 -1.89
CA ILE A 56 2.86 -2.96 -2.38
C ILE A 56 3.71 -3.02 -3.63
N GLU A 57 3.64 -2.01 -4.47
CA GLU A 57 4.51 -1.83 -5.62
C GLU A 57 5.51 -0.72 -5.34
N VAL A 58 6.79 -1.04 -5.45
CA VAL A 58 7.91 -0.16 -5.08
C VAL A 58 8.66 0.30 -6.31
N TYR A 59 9.02 1.56 -6.31
CA TYR A 59 9.91 2.22 -7.26
C TYR A 59 11.08 2.82 -6.50
N GLY A 60 12.27 2.74 -7.07
CA GLY A 60 13.47 3.23 -6.39
C GLY A 60 14.59 3.62 -7.33
N TRP A 61 15.33 4.64 -6.91
CA TRP A 61 16.45 5.19 -7.67
C TRP A 61 17.70 5.20 -6.82
N ARG A 62 18.83 4.91 -7.47
CA ARG A 62 20.17 5.11 -6.98
C ARG A 62 20.83 6.20 -7.81
N GLY A 63 21.06 7.37 -7.25
CA GLY A 63 21.37 8.54 -8.04
C GLY A 63 20.29 8.78 -9.09
N ASP A 64 20.61 8.76 -10.37
CA ASP A 64 19.64 8.92 -11.46
C ASP A 64 19.23 7.57 -12.09
N ALA A 65 19.83 6.48 -11.66
CA ALA A 65 19.50 5.14 -12.16
C ALA A 65 18.32 4.55 -11.40
N GLN A 66 17.27 4.16 -12.11
CA GLN A 66 16.16 3.41 -11.51
C GLN A 66 16.59 1.97 -11.26
N ILE A 67 16.53 1.53 -10.02
CA ILE A 67 16.93 0.19 -9.57
C ILE A 67 15.73 -0.68 -9.16
N PHE A 68 14.59 -0.06 -8.85
CA PHE A 68 13.31 -0.72 -8.68
C PHE A 68 12.31 -0.09 -9.64
N ASP A 69 11.72 -0.91 -10.49
CA ASP A 69 10.64 -0.53 -11.39
C ASP A 69 9.49 -1.53 -11.23
N LYS A 70 8.39 -1.08 -10.67
CA LYS A 70 7.22 -1.94 -10.37
C LYS A 70 7.57 -3.18 -9.56
N GLN A 71 8.53 -3.06 -8.64
CA GLN A 71 8.89 -4.18 -7.79
C GLN A 71 7.76 -4.51 -6.83
N GLU A 72 7.20 -5.68 -7.01
CA GLU A 72 6.24 -6.21 -6.03
C GLU A 72 6.96 -6.61 -4.74
N VAL A 73 6.44 -6.12 -3.63
CA VAL A 73 6.91 -6.43 -2.29
C VAL A 73 5.75 -7.01 -1.50
N THR A 74 5.90 -8.23 -1.03
CA THR A 74 4.94 -8.85 -0.10
C THR A 74 5.13 -8.26 1.28
N VAL A 75 4.04 -7.82 1.90
CA VAL A 75 4.03 -7.19 3.21
C VAL A 75 3.48 -8.17 4.25
N GLU A 76 4.25 -8.41 5.30
CA GLU A 76 3.81 -9.19 6.45
C GLU A 76 2.98 -8.33 7.42
N ALA A 77 2.19 -8.96 8.29
CA ALA A 77 1.43 -8.27 9.33
C ALA A 77 2.30 -7.42 10.29
N SER A 78 3.58 -7.74 10.38
CA SER A 78 4.60 -6.95 11.10
C SER A 78 5.00 -5.66 10.37
N GLY A 79 4.59 -5.50 9.11
CA GLY A 79 5.03 -4.45 8.21
C GLY A 79 6.35 -4.75 7.50
N ALA A 80 6.98 -5.90 7.73
CA ALA A 80 8.20 -6.30 7.02
C ALA A 80 7.87 -6.64 5.56
N GLY A 81 8.72 -6.18 4.63
CA GLY A 81 8.56 -6.44 3.21
C GLY A 81 9.58 -7.43 2.68
N THR A 82 9.13 -8.37 1.84
CA THR A 82 9.96 -9.34 1.14
C THR A 82 9.79 -9.22 -0.36
N TYR A 83 10.89 -9.36 -1.12
CA TYR A 83 10.87 -9.22 -2.58
C TYR A 83 12.02 -10.01 -3.22
N SER A 84 11.97 -10.21 -4.52
CA SER A 84 13.03 -10.86 -5.31
C SER A 84 13.04 -10.28 -6.73
N PRO A 85 14.22 -10.08 -7.36
CA PRO A 85 15.58 -10.32 -6.85
C PRO A 85 16.02 -9.27 -5.82
N ILE A 86 16.89 -9.65 -4.90
CA ILE A 86 17.40 -8.73 -3.87
C ILE A 86 18.33 -7.70 -4.49
N GLN A 87 18.15 -6.44 -4.10
CA GLN A 87 19.03 -5.32 -4.42
C GLN A 87 19.84 -4.95 -3.18
N TYR A 88 21.03 -4.40 -3.42
CA TYR A 88 21.97 -4.08 -2.36
C TYR A 88 22.30 -2.59 -2.36
N TRP A 89 22.62 -2.07 -1.18
CA TRP A 89 23.16 -0.74 -1.02
C TRP A 89 24.55 -0.66 -1.65
N GLU A 90 24.81 0.36 -2.43
CA GLU A 90 26.14 0.71 -2.95
C GLU A 90 26.62 2.01 -2.29
N PRO A 91 27.93 2.18 -2.07
CA PRO A 91 28.49 3.37 -1.41
C PRO A 91 28.40 4.62 -2.28
N ASN A 92 28.37 5.78 -1.61
CA ASN A 92 28.41 7.12 -2.22
C ASN A 92 27.22 7.46 -3.13
N TYR A 93 26.03 6.94 -2.81
CA TYR A 93 24.81 7.27 -3.54
C TYR A 93 23.73 7.82 -2.61
N THR A 94 22.89 8.67 -3.18
CA THR A 94 21.60 9.02 -2.61
C THR A 94 20.52 8.19 -3.29
N TYR A 95 19.63 7.64 -2.48
CA TYR A 95 18.52 6.80 -2.90
C TYR A 95 17.20 7.48 -2.61
N ALA A 96 16.27 7.36 -3.54
CA ALA A 96 14.89 7.80 -3.38
C ALA A 96 13.95 6.63 -3.63
N PHE A 97 12.83 6.56 -2.90
CA PHE A 97 11.87 5.46 -3.02
C PHE A 97 10.43 5.97 -2.94
N GLU A 98 9.57 5.36 -3.74
CA GLU A 98 8.13 5.55 -3.72
C GLU A 98 7.43 4.20 -3.72
N ALA A 99 6.24 4.15 -3.13
CA ALA A 99 5.41 2.95 -3.13
C ALA A 99 3.93 3.29 -3.24
N ILE A 100 3.19 2.42 -3.91
CA ILE A 100 1.74 2.49 -4.04
C ILE A 100 1.08 1.16 -3.70
N ALA A 101 -0.19 1.23 -3.33
CA ALA A 101 -1.09 0.09 -3.22
C ALA A 101 -2.54 0.55 -3.50
N PRO A 102 -3.32 -0.20 -4.29
CA PRO A 102 -2.96 -1.32 -5.16
C PRO A 102 -1.91 -0.97 -6.23
N LYS A 103 -1.43 -1.99 -6.93
CA LYS A 103 -0.40 -1.84 -7.96
C LYS A 103 -0.88 -1.04 -9.17
N SER A 104 0.07 -0.39 -9.85
CA SER A 104 -0.17 0.26 -11.15
C SER A 104 -0.67 -0.75 -12.20
N GLY A 105 -1.70 -0.39 -12.93
CA GLY A 105 -2.40 -1.26 -13.87
C GLY A 105 -3.58 -2.02 -13.24
N GLU A 106 -3.77 -1.95 -11.93
CA GLU A 106 -4.89 -2.57 -11.23
C GLU A 106 -5.91 -1.52 -10.78
N LYS A 107 -7.19 -1.93 -10.65
CA LYS A 107 -8.27 -1.13 -10.05
C LYS A 107 -8.41 0.30 -10.59
N GLY A 108 -8.06 0.53 -11.85
CA GLY A 108 -8.11 1.86 -12.47
C GLY A 108 -6.95 2.79 -12.09
N ILE A 109 -5.89 2.27 -11.50
CA ILE A 109 -4.70 3.02 -11.08
C ILE A 109 -3.64 2.94 -12.17
N THR A 110 -3.04 4.08 -12.51
CA THR A 110 -1.79 4.15 -13.29
C THR A 110 -0.83 5.07 -12.55
N PHE A 111 0.37 4.59 -12.30
CA PHE A 111 1.40 5.37 -11.64
C PHE A 111 2.59 5.59 -12.57
N ALA A 112 2.86 6.86 -12.90
CA ALA A 112 4.05 7.30 -13.60
C ALA A 112 5.07 7.73 -12.54
N ALA A 113 5.88 6.77 -12.09
CA ALA A 113 6.86 6.98 -11.03
C ALA A 113 7.98 7.93 -11.49
N ALA A 114 8.47 8.77 -10.57
CA ALA A 114 9.58 9.68 -10.82
C ALA A 114 10.38 9.90 -9.54
N LYS A 115 11.71 10.01 -9.64
CA LYS A 115 12.64 10.17 -8.51
C LYS A 115 12.21 11.25 -7.49
N ASN A 116 11.60 12.33 -7.97
CA ASN A 116 11.20 13.47 -7.12
C ASN A 116 9.70 13.51 -6.81
N GLY A 117 8.98 12.46 -7.12
CA GLY A 117 7.55 12.32 -6.92
C GLY A 117 6.82 12.03 -8.22
N GLY A 118 6.23 10.86 -8.30
CA GLY A 118 5.45 10.40 -9.45
C GLY A 118 4.04 10.95 -9.47
N THR A 119 3.36 10.75 -10.60
CA THR A 119 1.97 11.14 -10.80
C THR A 119 1.08 9.91 -10.87
N ILE A 120 0.03 9.88 -10.07
CA ILE A 120 -1.02 8.88 -10.12
C ILE A 120 -2.16 9.39 -10.98
N THR A 121 -2.60 8.57 -11.93
CA THR A 121 -3.87 8.70 -12.63
C THR A 121 -4.82 7.63 -12.11
N PHE A 122 -6.02 8.02 -11.73
CA PHE A 122 -6.99 7.12 -11.14
C PHE A 122 -8.35 7.23 -11.83
N ALA A 123 -8.92 6.07 -12.17
CA ALA A 123 -10.30 5.92 -12.60
C ALA A 123 -11.08 5.22 -11.50
N SER A 124 -11.90 5.98 -10.78
CA SER A 124 -12.61 5.51 -9.57
C SER A 124 -13.65 4.45 -9.89
N ASN A 125 -13.66 3.38 -9.10
CA ASN A 125 -14.75 2.41 -9.00
C ASN A 125 -15.50 2.51 -7.67
N SER A 126 -15.14 3.49 -6.83
CA SER A 126 -15.72 3.76 -5.51
C SER A 126 -15.46 2.67 -4.44
N GLU A 127 -14.84 1.56 -4.79
CA GLU A 127 -14.59 0.43 -3.88
C GLU A 127 -13.12 0.29 -3.49
N THR A 128 -12.24 0.94 -4.24
CA THR A 128 -10.79 0.79 -4.09
C THR A 128 -10.23 1.90 -3.20
N ASP A 129 -9.56 1.51 -2.15
CA ASP A 129 -8.68 2.40 -1.38
C ASP A 129 -7.35 2.58 -2.12
N LEU A 130 -6.82 3.78 -2.12
CA LEU A 130 -5.57 4.12 -2.81
C LEU A 130 -4.57 4.68 -1.81
N LEU A 131 -3.45 3.98 -1.68
CA LEU A 131 -2.38 4.29 -0.76
C LEU A 131 -1.13 4.74 -1.52
N TYR A 132 -0.42 5.71 -0.98
CA TYR A 132 0.87 6.18 -1.48
C TYR A 132 1.81 6.50 -0.33
N SER A 133 3.09 6.22 -0.57
CA SER A 133 4.18 6.66 0.31
C SER A 133 5.41 7.05 -0.51
N LYS A 134 6.03 8.16 -0.12
CA LYS A 134 7.42 8.47 -0.47
C LYS A 134 8.25 8.32 0.79
N ALA A 135 9.30 7.51 0.73
CA ALA A 135 10.23 7.40 1.83
C ALA A 135 11.22 8.57 1.84
N ASP A 136 11.74 8.89 3.01
CA ASP A 136 12.85 9.83 3.13
C ASP A 136 14.06 9.33 2.35
N ASP A 137 14.76 10.23 1.67
CA ASP A 137 15.96 9.92 0.92
C ASP A 137 17.02 9.29 1.82
N LYS A 138 17.70 8.27 1.31
CA LYS A 138 18.79 7.59 2.01
C LYS A 138 20.12 7.90 1.31
N THR A 139 21.12 8.25 2.10
CA THR A 139 22.47 8.47 1.57
C THR A 139 23.42 7.45 2.18
N THR A 140 24.25 6.85 1.35
CA THR A 140 25.28 5.91 1.76
C THR A 140 26.65 6.60 1.77
N ASP A 141 27.46 6.27 2.78
CA ASP A 141 28.86 6.69 2.85
C ASP A 141 29.77 5.76 2.04
N GLN A 142 31.06 6.06 2.05
CA GLN A 142 32.05 5.31 1.26
C GLN A 142 32.17 3.83 1.62
N GLU A 143 31.91 3.45 2.86
CA GLU A 143 32.07 2.08 3.34
C GLU A 143 30.76 1.43 3.79
N ILE A 144 29.63 2.15 3.67
CA ILE A 144 28.33 1.73 4.22
C ILE A 144 28.47 1.34 5.70
N THR A 145 29.12 2.20 6.46
CA THR A 145 29.32 2.03 7.91
C THR A 145 28.07 2.41 8.67
N THR A 146 27.31 3.38 8.15
CA THR A 146 25.98 3.70 8.64
C THR A 146 25.00 2.78 7.95
N ASP A 147 24.28 2.01 8.72
CA ASP A 147 23.36 1.02 8.17
C ASP A 147 22.00 1.63 7.78
N PRO A 148 21.77 1.91 6.50
CA PRO A 148 20.48 2.40 6.02
C PRO A 148 19.44 1.27 5.88
N ARG A 149 19.54 0.21 6.67
CA ARG A 149 18.97 -1.16 6.54
C ARG A 149 17.56 -1.24 6.02
N LYS A 150 16.69 -0.31 6.39
CA LYS A 150 15.29 -0.38 5.98
C LYS A 150 14.80 0.94 5.44
N VAL A 151 14.14 0.86 4.31
CA VAL A 151 13.34 1.93 3.75
C VAL A 151 11.96 1.85 4.38
N GLY A 152 11.61 2.84 5.19
CA GLY A 152 10.31 2.91 5.85
C GLY A 152 9.30 3.62 4.96
N PHE A 153 8.21 2.96 4.64
CA PHE A 153 7.07 3.57 3.96
C PHE A 153 5.96 3.86 4.97
N THR A 154 5.59 5.12 5.12
CA THR A 154 4.40 5.55 5.85
C THR A 154 3.32 5.91 4.84
N PHE A 155 2.39 4.99 4.64
CA PHE A 155 1.34 5.14 3.66
C PHE A 155 0.26 6.11 4.11
N LYS A 156 -0.18 6.94 3.17
CA LYS A 156 -1.32 7.85 3.31
C LYS A 156 -2.44 7.39 2.38
N HIS A 157 -3.67 7.47 2.87
CA HIS A 157 -4.86 7.31 2.05
C HIS A 157 -5.05 8.55 1.17
N LEU A 158 -5.17 8.35 -0.13
CA LEU A 158 -5.35 9.44 -1.09
C LEU A 158 -6.82 9.74 -1.39
N LEU A 159 -7.74 8.89 -0.95
CA LEU A 159 -9.17 9.00 -1.21
C LEU A 159 -9.93 9.32 0.08
N SER A 160 -11.10 9.94 -0.09
CA SER A 160 -12.05 10.14 1.00
C SER A 160 -12.93 8.90 1.15
N ARG A 161 -12.98 8.34 2.35
CA ARG A 161 -13.89 7.26 2.72
C ARG A 161 -15.19 7.83 3.25
N VAL A 162 -16.31 7.41 2.70
CA VAL A 162 -17.64 7.91 3.04
C VAL A 162 -18.58 6.75 3.39
N LYS A 163 -19.34 6.89 4.48
CA LYS A 163 -20.48 6.04 4.83
C LYS A 163 -21.57 6.92 5.43
N PHE A 164 -22.80 6.42 5.45
CA PHE A 164 -23.92 7.09 6.09
C PHE A 164 -24.44 6.28 7.27
N THR A 165 -24.70 6.98 8.37
CA THR A 165 -25.36 6.41 9.55
C THR A 165 -26.76 6.99 9.66
N PHE A 166 -27.77 6.14 9.76
CA PHE A 166 -29.16 6.50 9.90
C PHE A 166 -29.66 6.07 11.28
N LYS A 167 -30.50 6.90 11.90
CA LYS A 167 -31.13 6.60 13.19
C LYS A 167 -32.62 6.84 13.12
N ASN A 168 -33.41 5.92 13.67
CA ASN A 168 -34.82 6.13 13.86
C ASN A 168 -35.07 6.85 15.21
N THR A 169 -35.43 8.13 15.15
CA THR A 169 -35.64 8.99 16.30
C THR A 169 -37.12 9.12 16.70
N PHE A 170 -38.03 8.34 16.12
CA PHE A 170 -39.39 8.29 16.61
C PHE A 170 -39.45 7.86 18.09
N PRO A 171 -40.45 8.34 18.86
CA PRO A 171 -40.59 7.91 20.23
C PRO A 171 -40.61 6.38 20.36
N ALA A 172 -40.00 5.84 21.39
CA ALA A 172 -39.81 4.39 21.54
C ALA A 172 -41.15 3.60 21.60
N ASN A 173 -42.25 4.26 21.93
CA ASN A 173 -43.60 3.70 21.93
C ASN A 173 -44.29 3.75 20.55
N ALA A 174 -43.66 4.35 19.54
CA ALA A 174 -44.20 4.35 18.19
C ALA A 174 -43.97 2.98 17.53
N ALA A 175 -45.01 2.41 16.94
CA ALA A 175 -44.92 1.16 16.19
C ALA A 175 -44.32 1.38 14.79
N ALA A 176 -43.40 2.35 14.66
CA ALA A 176 -42.82 2.76 13.37
C ALA A 176 -41.46 2.12 13.14
N LYS A 177 -41.31 1.54 11.97
CA LYS A 177 -40.01 1.08 11.47
C LYS A 177 -39.62 1.93 10.26
N ILE A 178 -38.33 2.22 10.13
CA ILE A 178 -37.79 2.96 8.99
C ILE A 178 -36.84 2.04 8.22
N SER A 179 -36.98 2.00 6.91
CA SER A 179 -36.03 1.40 6.00
C SER A 179 -35.51 2.47 5.02
N VAL A 180 -34.21 2.61 4.92
CA VAL A 180 -33.58 3.55 3.99
C VAL A 180 -33.13 2.78 2.76
N LYS A 181 -33.40 3.34 1.57
CA LYS A 181 -33.09 2.74 0.28
C LYS A 181 -32.45 3.78 -0.64
N ASP A 182 -31.78 3.28 -1.69
CA ASP A 182 -31.27 4.11 -2.79
C ASP A 182 -30.32 5.24 -2.31
N VAL A 183 -29.53 4.96 -1.29
CA VAL A 183 -28.54 5.90 -0.79
C VAL A 183 -27.43 6.03 -1.83
N LYS A 184 -27.25 7.23 -2.38
CA LYS A 184 -26.24 7.48 -3.40
C LYS A 184 -25.71 8.90 -3.36
N ILE A 185 -24.47 9.06 -3.81
CA ILE A 185 -23.85 10.34 -4.17
C ILE A 185 -23.86 10.43 -5.69
N THR A 186 -24.43 11.49 -6.25
CA THR A 186 -24.39 11.77 -7.68
C THR A 186 -23.35 12.83 -7.97
N ASN A 187 -22.90 12.88 -9.24
CA ASN A 187 -21.88 13.83 -9.71
C ASN A 187 -20.56 13.71 -8.95
N ALA A 188 -20.25 12.54 -8.41
CA ALA A 188 -18.90 12.24 -7.94
C ALA A 188 -17.91 12.24 -9.12
N TYR A 189 -16.68 12.64 -8.86
CA TYR A 189 -15.65 12.59 -9.90
C TYR A 189 -15.19 11.17 -10.16
N GLN A 190 -15.17 10.80 -11.44
CA GLN A 190 -14.76 9.48 -11.88
C GLN A 190 -13.26 9.38 -12.09
N ASN A 191 -12.65 10.43 -12.63
CA ASN A 191 -11.24 10.42 -12.97
C ASN A 191 -10.49 11.55 -12.27
N GLY A 192 -9.22 11.33 -12.02
CA GLY A 192 -8.35 12.36 -11.46
C GLY A 192 -6.89 12.02 -11.59
N THR A 193 -6.06 13.05 -11.47
CA THR A 193 -4.61 12.93 -11.36
C THR A 193 -4.12 13.64 -10.11
N ILE A 194 -3.06 13.11 -9.50
CA ILE A 194 -2.43 13.70 -8.33
C ILE A 194 -0.92 13.41 -8.35
N THR A 195 -0.11 14.36 -7.88
CA THR A 195 1.32 14.17 -7.57
C THR A 195 1.46 14.16 -6.04
N PRO A 196 1.31 13.00 -5.38
CA PRO A 196 1.07 12.93 -3.94
C PRO A 196 2.32 13.22 -3.09
N ALA A 197 3.49 13.30 -3.70
CA ALA A 197 4.74 13.70 -3.03
C ALA A 197 4.82 15.20 -2.73
N GLU A 198 3.99 16.03 -3.38
CA GLU A 198 3.95 17.48 -3.14
C GLU A 198 3.33 17.77 -1.77
N GLU A 199 3.82 18.81 -1.10
CA GLU A 199 3.39 19.20 0.26
C GLU A 199 1.88 19.48 0.37
N ASN A 200 1.32 20.11 -0.66
CA ASN A 200 -0.10 20.44 -0.73
C ASN A 200 -0.77 19.75 -1.91
N ALA A 201 -0.48 18.45 -2.10
CA ALA A 201 -1.01 17.70 -3.20
C ALA A 201 -2.55 17.72 -3.21
N VAL A 202 -3.12 18.11 -4.34
CA VAL A 202 -4.56 18.14 -4.57
C VAL A 202 -4.90 17.36 -5.83
N TRP A 203 -6.06 16.74 -5.83
CA TRP A 203 -6.56 16.06 -7.00
C TRP A 203 -6.99 17.03 -8.09
N ASN A 204 -6.45 16.84 -9.28
CA ASN A 204 -7.04 17.40 -10.51
C ASN A 204 -8.10 16.43 -11.00
N ALA A 205 -9.32 16.60 -10.49
CA ALA A 205 -10.44 15.68 -10.73
C ALA A 205 -11.21 16.10 -11.98
N THR A 206 -11.61 15.11 -12.77
CA THR A 206 -12.35 15.29 -14.03
C THR A 206 -13.51 14.31 -14.14
N ASN A 207 -14.48 14.60 -15.02
CA ASN A 207 -15.62 13.74 -15.28
C ASN A 207 -16.46 13.45 -14.03
N ASN A 208 -17.26 14.42 -13.61
CA ASN A 208 -18.15 14.36 -12.44
C ASN A 208 -19.50 13.71 -12.75
N THR A 209 -19.53 12.58 -13.42
CA THR A 209 -20.75 11.87 -13.81
C THR A 209 -20.99 10.58 -13.02
N LEU A 210 -20.09 10.23 -12.12
CA LEU A 210 -20.17 9.00 -11.35
C LEU A 210 -21.34 9.06 -10.35
N SER A 211 -22.16 8.02 -10.38
CA SER A 211 -23.16 7.77 -9.34
C SER A 211 -22.64 6.66 -8.42
N VAL A 212 -22.34 7.01 -7.19
CA VAL A 212 -21.85 6.07 -6.17
C VAL A 212 -23.01 5.61 -5.33
N VAL A 213 -23.35 4.33 -5.44
CA VAL A 213 -24.45 3.69 -4.72
C VAL A 213 -23.90 3.02 -3.45
N PHE A 214 -24.52 3.29 -2.33
CA PHE A 214 -24.15 2.71 -1.04
C PHE A 214 -25.08 1.54 -0.73
N ALA A 215 -24.53 0.35 -0.53
CA ALA A 215 -25.33 -0.77 -0.05
C ALA A 215 -25.96 -0.44 1.30
N SER A 216 -27.25 -0.63 1.41
CA SER A 216 -28.06 -0.20 2.55
C SER A 216 -28.81 -1.35 3.25
N ASP A 217 -28.31 -2.58 3.10
CA ASP A 217 -28.93 -3.76 3.70
C ASP A 217 -29.01 -3.70 5.24
N ASN A 218 -28.07 -3.03 5.86
CA ASN A 218 -28.02 -2.82 7.32
C ASN A 218 -28.89 -1.65 7.80
N VAL A 219 -29.63 -1.00 6.91
CA VAL A 219 -30.49 0.17 7.23
C VAL A 219 -31.97 -0.15 7.00
N LYS A 220 -32.34 -1.42 7.20
CA LYS A 220 -33.71 -1.91 7.08
C LYS A 220 -34.33 -2.10 8.47
N ASP A 221 -35.62 -1.84 8.53
CA ASP A 221 -36.46 -2.10 9.75
C ASP A 221 -35.90 -1.50 11.04
N LEU A 222 -35.34 -0.31 10.97
CA LEU A 222 -34.85 0.42 12.14
C LEU A 222 -36.02 0.73 13.06
N VAL A 223 -36.04 0.14 14.26
CA VAL A 223 -37.10 0.31 15.23
C VAL A 223 -37.08 1.70 15.89
N ALA A 224 -38.24 2.19 16.31
CA ALA A 224 -38.36 3.49 16.93
C ALA A 224 -37.54 3.62 18.22
N GLY A 225 -36.91 4.74 18.42
CA GLY A 225 -36.18 5.15 19.63
C GLY A 225 -34.76 4.59 19.74
N THR A 226 -34.46 3.42 19.18
CA THR A 226 -33.14 2.77 19.34
C THR A 226 -32.53 2.28 18.04
N GLY A 227 -33.31 2.18 16.96
CA GLY A 227 -32.84 1.63 15.68
C GLY A 227 -31.83 2.55 15.02
N SER A 228 -30.65 2.00 14.74
CA SER A 228 -29.63 2.64 13.92
C SER A 228 -29.01 1.62 12.97
N GLY A 229 -28.53 2.10 11.84
CA GLY A 229 -27.79 1.29 10.86
C GLY A 229 -26.88 2.14 10.02
N GLU A 230 -25.89 1.51 9.42
CA GLU A 230 -24.90 2.16 8.57
C GLU A 230 -24.89 1.52 7.20
N THR A 231 -24.61 2.32 6.17
CA THR A 231 -24.33 1.81 4.84
C THR A 231 -22.93 1.17 4.80
N GLU A 232 -22.65 0.40 3.76
CA GLU A 232 -21.27 0.11 3.39
C GLU A 232 -20.52 1.43 3.11
N HIS A 233 -19.20 1.39 3.20
CA HIS A 233 -18.38 2.55 2.88
C HIS A 233 -17.93 2.53 1.42
N MET A 234 -17.72 3.72 0.86
CA MET A 234 -17.21 3.93 -0.49
C MET A 234 -16.05 4.93 -0.48
N TYR A 235 -15.17 4.82 -1.46
CA TYR A 235 -14.04 5.71 -1.64
C TYR A 235 -14.27 6.69 -2.78
N LEU A 236 -14.00 7.96 -2.53
CA LEU A 236 -14.25 9.06 -3.46
C LEU A 236 -12.99 9.91 -3.65
N ILE A 237 -12.78 10.41 -4.86
CA ILE A 237 -11.75 11.44 -5.12
C ILE A 237 -12.15 12.70 -4.34
N PRO A 238 -11.32 13.15 -3.37
CA PRO A 238 -11.61 14.36 -2.60
C PRO A 238 -11.46 15.60 -3.46
N VAL A 239 -12.44 16.50 -3.38
CA VAL A 239 -12.42 17.79 -4.07
C VAL A 239 -12.93 18.89 -3.14
N ALA A 240 -12.45 20.10 -3.36
CA ALA A 240 -12.85 21.26 -2.56
C ALA A 240 -14.31 21.71 -2.81
N SER A 241 -14.86 21.38 -3.98
CA SER A 241 -16.25 21.73 -4.33
C SER A 241 -17.22 20.71 -3.76
N PRO A 242 -18.40 21.13 -3.25
CA PRO A 242 -19.37 20.22 -2.67
C PRO A 242 -19.88 19.21 -3.70
N GLN A 243 -19.84 17.95 -3.34
CA GLN A 243 -20.52 16.87 -4.04
C GLN A 243 -21.98 16.88 -3.60
N TYR A 244 -22.90 16.82 -4.53
CA TYR A 244 -24.33 16.83 -4.20
C TYR A 244 -24.77 15.44 -3.77
N LEU A 245 -25.28 15.37 -2.55
CA LEU A 245 -26.04 14.21 -2.08
C LEU A 245 -27.39 14.22 -2.79
N SER A 246 -27.70 13.25 -3.60
CA SER A 246 -29.01 13.13 -4.23
C SER A 246 -29.70 11.84 -3.85
N LEU A 247 -30.89 12.02 -3.39
CA LEU A 247 -31.99 11.08 -3.17
C LEU A 247 -31.71 9.94 -2.17
N ILE A 248 -32.23 10.15 -0.97
CA ILE A 248 -32.50 9.09 0.01
C ILE A 248 -34.01 8.82 -0.08
N HIS A 249 -34.42 7.62 -0.44
CA HIS A 249 -35.79 7.17 -0.28
C HIS A 249 -35.95 6.55 1.12
N ILE A 250 -36.88 7.09 1.87
CA ILE A 250 -37.24 6.61 3.20
C ILE A 250 -38.63 5.97 3.12
#